data_7684b0ee9907d99f3f8141a3ed6e8df0
#
_entry.id   7684b0ee9907d99f3f8141a3ed6e8df0
#
_cell.length_a   1.000
_cell.length_b   1.000
_cell.length_c   1.000
_cell.angle_alpha   90.00
_cell.angle_beta   90.00
_cell.angle_gamma   90.00
#
_symmetry.space_group_name_H-M   'P 1'
#
loop_
_entity.id
_entity.type
_entity.pdbx_description
1 polymer ?
#
loop_
_entity_poly.entity_id
_entity_poly.type
_entity_poly.pdbx_seq_one_letter_code
_entity_poly.pdbx_strand_id
1 'polypeptide(L)'
;MQIPGRAPAQQQNCANISAQVGGADDYRALVCVFLYGGNDAFNMLVPRSQSEYNTYSETRRSLATAREDLLALDPVNSLPADYGLHPELTGLKSLFDAGKLSLIGNVGTLIEPTLQSDYVNNRVELPPQLFSHNDQQNFVMSLQATQERQGWASRIADIMMDANANPNLAMNITLSGANTLQAGGMTPPYALGAGGVNEYWSLQPGNPDAWSVNRNRAYDALLAQPQTHLFATEFAKTQRRSIDLGVELRSALENTPAPQTYFESGSQLADCLNMVARLIAARETLGMSHQIFYVGIGDYDTHGNQAGRYPVLMRELNHALSSFYEATVELGVSDKVTTFTASEFGRTLTSNGDGTDHGWGSHQMVIGDGVMGGRIFGTMPELAIGSNDD
;
A
#
# COMPACT_ATOMS: atom_id res chain seq x y z
N MET A 1 9.32 -37.49 27.82
CA MET A 1 10.25 -36.73 26.97
C MET A 1 9.85 -35.26 27.07
N GLN A 2 10.57 -34.49 27.92
CA GLN A 2 10.23 -33.10 28.19
C GLN A 2 10.78 -32.22 27.09
N ILE A 3 9.93 -31.34 26.54
CA ILE A 3 10.32 -30.31 25.59
C ILE A 3 10.93 -29.15 26.40
N PRO A 4 12.13 -28.68 26.08
CA PRO A 4 12.75 -27.57 26.81
C PRO A 4 11.99 -26.27 26.54
N GLY A 5 11.67 -25.54 27.60
CA GLY A 5 11.02 -24.25 27.57
C GLY A 5 11.85 -23.21 26.81
N ARG A 6 11.20 -22.43 25.96
CA ARG A 6 11.78 -21.29 25.27
C ARG A 6 12.11 -20.17 26.29
N ALA A 7 13.33 -19.71 26.25
CA ALA A 7 13.90 -18.74 27.19
C ALA A 7 13.34 -17.31 26.99
N PRO A 8 13.35 -16.47 28.04
CA PRO A 8 12.78 -15.11 28.06
C PRO A 8 13.60 -14.04 27.29
N ALA A 9 14.54 -14.43 26.45
CA ALA A 9 15.43 -13.50 25.75
C ALA A 9 14.76 -12.68 24.60
N GLN A 10 13.58 -13.07 24.14
CA GLN A 10 12.90 -12.34 23.06
C GLN A 10 12.15 -11.09 23.52
N GLN A 11 11.67 -11.03 24.74
CA GLN A 11 10.99 -9.82 25.28
C GLN A 11 11.96 -8.67 25.61
N GLN A 12 13.20 -8.98 26.00
CA GLN A 12 14.19 -7.95 26.27
C GLN A 12 14.76 -7.28 25.01
N ASN A 13 14.77 -7.97 23.87
CA ASN A 13 15.21 -7.37 22.61
C ASN A 13 14.17 -6.44 21.97
N CYS A 14 12.87 -6.67 22.16
CA CYS A 14 11.82 -5.77 21.66
C CYS A 14 11.80 -4.43 22.41
N ALA A 15 11.98 -4.44 23.74
CA ALA A 15 12.05 -3.21 24.54
C ALA A 15 13.29 -2.34 24.21
N ASN A 16 14.39 -2.95 23.78
CA ASN A 16 15.60 -2.22 23.39
C ASN A 16 15.51 -1.65 21.96
N ILE A 17 14.67 -2.22 21.07
CA ILE A 17 14.45 -1.68 19.73
C ILE A 17 13.57 -0.43 19.80
N SER A 18 12.50 -0.44 20.61
CA SER A 18 11.65 0.73 20.82
C SER A 18 12.39 1.91 21.49
N ALA A 19 13.34 1.64 22.36
CA ALA A 19 14.18 2.67 22.99
C ALA A 19 15.25 3.29 22.05
N GLN A 20 15.54 2.66 20.92
CA GLN A 20 16.45 3.17 19.88
C GLN A 20 15.73 3.84 18.71
N VAL A 21 14.41 3.73 18.60
CA VAL A 21 13.61 4.35 17.54
C VAL A 21 13.10 5.70 18.03
N GLY A 22 13.91 6.71 17.78
CA GLY A 22 13.57 8.13 17.69
C GLY A 22 12.93 8.80 18.92
N GLY A 23 13.47 9.95 19.28
CA GLY A 23 12.76 10.94 20.10
C GLY A 23 11.57 11.54 19.33
N ALA A 24 10.75 12.35 19.97
CA ALA A 24 9.55 12.99 19.41
C ALA A 24 9.76 13.77 18.10
N ASP A 25 11.00 14.02 17.71
CA ASP A 25 11.38 14.74 16.49
C ASP A 25 11.58 13.87 15.24
N ASP A 26 11.51 12.53 15.35
CA ASP A 26 11.79 11.62 14.24
C ASP A 26 10.53 11.00 13.65
N TYR A 27 9.70 11.82 13.00
CA TYR A 27 8.52 11.35 12.29
C TYR A 27 8.89 10.36 11.18
N ARG A 28 8.14 9.27 11.05
CA ARG A 28 8.24 8.31 9.94
C ARG A 28 6.86 7.83 9.52
N ALA A 29 6.65 7.76 8.20
CA ALA A 29 5.43 7.15 7.66
C ALA A 29 5.73 6.20 6.51
N LEU A 30 4.99 5.09 6.48
CA LEU A 30 4.87 4.20 5.32
C LEU A 30 3.49 4.37 4.70
N VAL A 31 3.46 4.50 3.36
CA VAL A 31 2.20 4.58 2.59
C VAL A 31 2.20 3.47 1.56
N CYS A 32 1.35 2.47 1.77
CA CYS A 32 1.12 1.40 0.82
C CYS A 32 0.00 1.80 -0.13
N VAL A 33 0.29 1.85 -1.44
CA VAL A 33 -0.69 1.97 -2.51
C VAL A 33 -0.85 0.60 -3.16
N PHE A 34 -1.95 -0.06 -2.86
CA PHE A 34 -2.21 -1.43 -3.32
C PHE A 34 -3.07 -1.42 -4.59
N LEU A 35 -2.53 -1.96 -5.67
CA LEU A 35 -3.13 -2.01 -7.00
C LEU A 35 -3.86 -3.35 -7.16
N TYR A 36 -5.15 -3.38 -6.79
CA TYR A 36 -5.95 -4.60 -6.83
C TYR A 36 -6.26 -5.05 -8.25
N GLY A 37 -6.00 -6.32 -8.53
CA GLY A 37 -6.30 -6.96 -9.80
C GLY A 37 -5.09 -7.51 -10.54
N GLY A 38 -3.88 -7.26 -10.05
CA GLY A 38 -2.65 -7.66 -10.73
C GLY A 38 -2.21 -6.62 -11.76
N ASN A 39 -1.40 -5.64 -11.35
CA ASN A 39 -0.91 -4.61 -12.26
C ASN A 39 -0.08 -5.21 -13.39
N ASP A 40 -0.37 -4.84 -14.65
CA ASP A 40 0.41 -5.20 -15.83
C ASP A 40 1.72 -4.38 -15.89
N ALA A 41 2.66 -4.75 -15.04
CA ALA A 41 3.92 -4.03 -14.93
C ALA A 41 4.81 -4.15 -16.16
N PHE A 42 4.58 -5.12 -17.04
CA PHE A 42 5.27 -5.24 -18.32
C PHE A 42 4.93 -4.14 -19.32
N ASN A 43 3.79 -3.45 -19.13
CA ASN A 43 3.43 -2.23 -19.83
C ASN A 43 3.70 -0.96 -19.01
N MET A 44 4.04 -1.08 -17.74
CA MET A 44 4.44 0.04 -16.89
C MET A 44 5.92 0.39 -17.07
N LEU A 45 6.78 -0.63 -17.06
CA LEU A 45 8.24 -0.52 -17.26
C LEU A 45 8.65 -1.44 -18.41
N VAL A 46 9.06 -0.88 -19.51
CA VAL A 46 9.27 -1.57 -20.78
C VAL A 46 10.72 -1.48 -21.21
N PRO A 47 11.36 -2.59 -21.68
CA PRO A 47 12.70 -2.53 -22.24
C PRO A 47 12.72 -1.70 -23.52
N ARG A 48 13.75 -0.87 -23.73
CA ARG A 48 13.93 0.02 -24.88
C ARG A 48 15.12 -0.32 -25.76
N SER A 49 16.08 -1.13 -25.29
CA SER A 49 17.12 -1.67 -26.15
C SER A 49 16.48 -2.48 -27.27
N GLN A 50 17.01 -2.36 -28.50
CA GLN A 50 16.29 -2.82 -29.70
C GLN A 50 15.92 -4.30 -29.68
N SER A 51 16.81 -5.18 -29.19
CA SER A 51 16.54 -6.63 -29.14
C SER A 51 15.46 -6.97 -28.13
N GLU A 52 15.58 -6.42 -26.92
CA GLU A 52 14.64 -6.66 -25.82
C GLU A 52 13.27 -6.05 -26.11
N TYR A 53 13.24 -4.86 -26.76
CA TYR A 53 11.99 -4.25 -27.21
C TYR A 53 11.31 -5.09 -28.29
N ASN A 54 12.05 -5.64 -29.24
CA ASN A 54 11.48 -6.52 -30.27
C ASN A 54 10.83 -7.74 -29.62
N THR A 55 11.50 -8.39 -28.70
CA THR A 55 10.94 -9.52 -27.91
C THR A 55 9.66 -9.12 -27.18
N TYR A 56 9.68 -7.99 -26.46
CA TYR A 56 8.50 -7.44 -25.80
C TYR A 56 7.35 -7.20 -26.79
N SER A 57 7.61 -6.53 -27.91
CA SER A 57 6.56 -6.16 -28.87
C SER A 57 5.97 -7.38 -29.57
N GLU A 58 6.78 -8.39 -29.89
CA GLU A 58 6.32 -9.66 -30.44
C GLU A 58 5.45 -10.44 -29.46
N THR A 59 5.80 -10.43 -28.18
CA THR A 59 5.07 -11.11 -27.11
C THR A 59 3.75 -10.39 -26.81
N ARG A 60 3.77 -9.07 -26.66
CA ARG A 60 2.61 -8.26 -26.28
C ARG A 60 1.68 -7.92 -27.43
N ARG A 61 2.15 -7.98 -28.66
CA ARG A 61 1.35 -7.73 -29.88
C ARG A 61 0.58 -6.40 -29.82
N SER A 62 -0.76 -6.46 -29.87
CA SER A 62 -1.64 -5.28 -29.82
C SER A 62 -1.62 -4.53 -28.50
N LEU A 63 -1.08 -5.11 -27.43
CA LEU A 63 -0.92 -4.47 -26.14
C LEU A 63 0.44 -3.76 -25.99
N ALA A 64 1.37 -3.94 -26.94
CA ALA A 64 2.67 -3.32 -26.87
C ALA A 64 2.57 -1.79 -26.98
N THR A 65 3.21 -1.08 -26.05
CA THR A 65 3.40 0.37 -26.16
C THR A 65 4.50 0.67 -27.17
N ALA A 66 4.28 1.61 -28.10
CA ALA A 66 5.27 1.97 -29.10
C ALA A 66 6.57 2.49 -28.46
N ARG A 67 7.72 2.07 -29.01
CA ARG A 67 9.03 2.36 -28.41
C ARG A 67 9.33 3.86 -28.34
N GLU A 68 8.90 4.61 -29.34
CA GLU A 68 9.04 6.06 -29.45
C GLU A 68 8.22 6.82 -28.42
N ASP A 69 7.10 6.23 -27.93
CA ASP A 69 6.23 6.86 -26.92
C ASP A 69 6.72 6.62 -25.50
N LEU A 70 7.58 5.60 -25.28
CA LEU A 70 8.10 5.28 -23.96
C LEU A 70 8.95 6.41 -23.38
N LEU A 71 8.70 6.76 -22.12
CA LEU A 71 9.48 7.74 -21.37
C LEU A 71 10.83 7.13 -20.97
N ALA A 72 11.89 7.46 -21.72
CA ALA A 72 13.23 6.93 -21.49
C ALA A 72 13.73 7.21 -20.08
N LEU A 73 14.26 6.18 -19.40
CA LEU A 73 14.94 6.30 -18.11
C LEU A 73 16.46 6.30 -18.31
N ASP A 74 17.16 7.02 -17.42
CA ASP A 74 18.62 6.99 -17.29
C ASP A 74 19.01 6.56 -15.86
N PRO A 75 18.98 5.25 -15.56
CA PRO A 75 19.24 4.75 -14.23
C PRO A 75 20.69 5.00 -13.79
N VAL A 76 20.88 5.38 -12.52
CA VAL A 76 22.22 5.56 -11.91
C VAL A 76 23.01 4.24 -11.86
N ASN A 77 22.31 3.12 -11.73
CA ASN A 77 22.93 1.79 -11.74
C ASN A 77 22.95 1.19 -13.16
N SER A 78 23.99 0.44 -13.47
CA SER A 78 24.08 -0.29 -14.74
C SER A 78 23.05 -1.41 -14.81
N LEU A 79 22.39 -1.51 -15.97
CA LEU A 79 21.41 -2.53 -16.30
C LEU A 79 21.80 -3.24 -17.60
N PRO A 80 21.31 -4.47 -17.84
CA PRO A 80 21.60 -5.21 -19.07
C PRO A 80 20.92 -4.60 -20.30
N ALA A 81 19.86 -3.79 -20.13
CA ALA A 81 19.12 -3.12 -21.18
C ALA A 81 18.68 -1.72 -20.75
N ASP A 82 18.35 -0.87 -21.71
CA ASP A 82 17.66 0.40 -21.46
C ASP A 82 16.18 0.14 -21.18
N TYR A 83 15.59 0.99 -20.36
CA TYR A 83 14.17 0.91 -19.98
C TYR A 83 13.46 2.24 -20.17
N GLY A 84 12.15 2.18 -20.26
CA GLY A 84 11.28 3.35 -20.28
C GLY A 84 9.97 3.08 -19.54
N LEU A 85 9.40 4.13 -18.99
CA LEU A 85 8.09 4.08 -18.38
C LEU A 85 6.98 4.26 -19.44
N HIS A 86 5.78 3.79 -19.09
CA HIS A 86 4.57 4.05 -19.86
C HIS A 86 4.39 5.55 -20.11
N PRO A 87 3.88 5.98 -21.30
CA PRO A 87 3.77 7.40 -21.68
C PRO A 87 3.02 8.28 -20.70
N GLU A 88 2.03 7.74 -20.00
CA GLU A 88 1.22 8.49 -19.05
C GLU A 88 1.93 8.75 -17.69
N LEU A 89 3.11 8.17 -17.44
CA LEU A 89 3.84 8.27 -16.17
C LEU A 89 4.84 9.45 -16.14
N THR A 90 4.48 10.58 -16.71
CA THR A 90 5.38 11.75 -16.88
C THR A 90 5.88 12.35 -15.57
N GLY A 91 5.02 12.49 -14.57
CA GLY A 91 5.38 13.00 -13.25
C GLY A 91 6.27 12.02 -12.49
N LEU A 92 5.94 10.72 -12.55
CA LEU A 92 6.75 9.67 -11.93
C LEU A 92 8.12 9.52 -12.60
N LYS A 93 8.20 9.73 -13.93
CA LYS A 93 9.49 9.85 -14.61
C LYS A 93 10.31 11.02 -14.09
N SER A 94 9.68 12.17 -13.88
CA SER A 94 10.38 13.33 -13.30
C SER A 94 10.89 13.06 -11.88
N LEU A 95 10.15 12.31 -11.06
CA LEU A 95 10.61 11.87 -9.74
C LEU A 95 11.77 10.88 -9.83
N PHE A 96 11.74 9.97 -10.81
CA PHE A 96 12.85 9.05 -11.06
C PHE A 96 14.12 9.81 -11.43
N ASP A 97 14.05 10.75 -12.38
CA ASP A 97 15.18 11.57 -12.83
C ASP A 97 15.75 12.44 -11.70
N ALA A 98 14.87 12.93 -10.81
CA ALA A 98 15.27 13.69 -9.64
C ALA A 98 15.84 12.84 -8.49
N GLY A 99 15.91 11.50 -8.66
CA GLY A 99 16.40 10.59 -7.62
C GLY A 99 15.45 10.41 -6.44
N LYS A 100 14.13 10.57 -6.67
CA LYS A 100 13.07 10.50 -5.65
C LYS A 100 12.19 9.25 -5.80
N LEU A 101 12.38 8.49 -6.86
CA LEU A 101 11.68 7.26 -7.17
C LEU A 101 12.67 6.17 -7.54
N SER A 102 12.46 4.96 -7.03
CA SER A 102 13.10 3.73 -7.47
C SER A 102 12.06 2.75 -7.98
N LEU A 103 12.49 1.90 -8.90
CA LEU A 103 11.72 0.77 -9.40
C LEU A 103 12.33 -0.53 -8.85
N ILE A 104 11.48 -1.48 -8.51
CA ILE A 104 11.87 -2.83 -8.09
C ILE A 104 11.25 -3.81 -9.08
N GLY A 105 12.08 -4.45 -9.87
CA GLY A 105 11.64 -5.39 -10.90
C GLY A 105 11.40 -6.79 -10.37
N ASN A 106 10.46 -7.48 -10.99
CA ASN A 106 10.21 -8.91 -10.80
C ASN A 106 9.90 -9.30 -9.36
N VAL A 107 8.91 -8.62 -8.76
CA VAL A 107 8.45 -8.85 -7.38
C VAL A 107 7.17 -9.67 -7.41
N GLY A 108 7.16 -10.78 -6.69
CA GLY A 108 5.98 -11.62 -6.54
C GLY A 108 6.10 -12.52 -5.32
N THR A 109 5.04 -13.26 -5.03
CA THR A 109 4.96 -14.17 -3.89
C THR A 109 5.53 -15.54 -4.26
N LEU A 110 6.60 -15.95 -3.59
CA LEU A 110 7.18 -17.29 -3.69
C LEU A 110 7.55 -17.81 -2.30
N ILE A 111 7.62 -19.13 -2.16
CA ILE A 111 8.19 -19.79 -0.99
C ILE A 111 9.69 -19.95 -1.19
N GLU A 112 10.10 -20.30 -2.41
CA GLU A 112 11.49 -20.42 -2.84
C GLU A 112 11.64 -19.93 -4.28
N PRO A 113 12.86 -19.58 -4.75
CA PRO A 113 13.08 -19.18 -6.14
C PRO A 113 12.58 -20.25 -7.11
N THR A 114 11.77 -19.86 -8.07
CA THR A 114 11.03 -20.76 -8.96
C THR A 114 11.26 -20.35 -10.42
N LEU A 115 11.62 -21.30 -11.26
CA LEU A 115 11.61 -21.15 -12.71
C LEU A 115 10.33 -21.75 -13.30
N GLN A 116 9.95 -21.34 -14.50
CA GLN A 116 8.80 -21.94 -15.21
C GLN A 116 8.91 -23.47 -15.25
N SER A 117 10.10 -24.01 -15.52
CA SER A 117 10.33 -25.46 -15.54
C SER A 117 10.12 -26.15 -14.18
N ASP A 118 10.34 -25.45 -13.08
CA ASP A 118 10.11 -25.95 -11.73
C ASP A 118 8.59 -25.96 -11.42
N TYR A 119 7.90 -24.88 -11.80
CA TYR A 119 6.45 -24.79 -11.72
C TYR A 119 5.75 -25.90 -12.52
N VAL A 120 6.06 -26.03 -13.80
CA VAL A 120 5.42 -27.02 -14.70
C VAL A 120 5.66 -28.46 -14.24
N ASN A 121 6.83 -28.76 -13.68
CA ASN A 121 7.21 -30.10 -13.24
C ASN A 121 6.98 -30.34 -11.74
N ASN A 122 6.34 -29.42 -11.01
CA ASN A 122 6.08 -29.50 -9.56
C ASN A 122 7.35 -29.84 -8.75
N ARG A 123 8.46 -29.13 -9.01
CA ARG A 123 9.77 -29.40 -8.37
C ARG A 123 10.00 -28.60 -7.10
N VAL A 124 9.22 -27.55 -6.87
CA VAL A 124 9.33 -26.59 -5.77
C VAL A 124 8.01 -26.44 -5.06
N GLU A 125 8.04 -26.00 -3.81
CA GLU A 125 6.84 -25.65 -3.06
C GLU A 125 6.33 -24.28 -3.54
N LEU A 126 5.04 -24.24 -3.90
CA LEU A 126 4.39 -23.03 -4.41
C LEU A 126 3.53 -22.37 -3.34
N PRO A 127 3.31 -21.05 -3.40
CA PRO A 127 2.30 -20.38 -2.60
C PRO A 127 0.91 -21.02 -2.78
N PRO A 128 0.09 -21.08 -1.73
CA PRO A 128 -1.27 -21.61 -1.83
C PRO A 128 -2.07 -20.86 -2.89
N GLN A 129 -2.75 -21.60 -3.78
CA GLN A 129 -3.65 -21.03 -4.78
C GLN A 129 -2.99 -19.91 -5.60
N LEU A 130 -1.79 -20.16 -6.14
CA LEU A 130 -1.11 -19.23 -7.02
C LEU A 130 -2.07 -18.74 -8.12
N PHE A 131 -2.09 -17.45 -8.43
CA PHE A 131 -3.01 -16.75 -9.33
C PHE A 131 -4.44 -16.53 -8.82
N SER A 132 -4.76 -16.90 -7.57
CA SER A 132 -6.02 -16.52 -6.92
C SER A 132 -5.87 -15.15 -6.25
N HIS A 133 -6.74 -14.18 -6.57
CA HIS A 133 -6.72 -12.85 -5.95
C HIS A 133 -6.72 -12.92 -4.42
N ASN A 134 -7.69 -13.62 -3.83
CA ASN A 134 -7.85 -13.66 -2.39
C ASN A 134 -6.64 -14.29 -1.68
N ASP A 135 -6.11 -15.38 -2.21
CA ASP A 135 -5.00 -16.09 -1.59
C ASP A 135 -3.69 -15.32 -1.74
N GLN A 136 -3.43 -14.77 -2.92
CA GLN A 136 -2.22 -13.99 -3.17
C GLN A 136 -2.23 -12.63 -2.46
N GLN A 137 -3.39 -11.96 -2.35
CA GLN A 137 -3.54 -10.75 -1.50
C GLN A 137 -3.17 -11.08 -0.05
N ASN A 138 -3.72 -12.16 0.49
CA ASN A 138 -3.40 -12.59 1.84
C ASN A 138 -1.91 -12.90 2.01
N PHE A 139 -1.30 -13.57 1.02
CA PHE A 139 0.12 -13.93 1.08
C PHE A 139 1.04 -12.70 1.02
N VAL A 140 0.83 -11.78 0.07
CA VAL A 140 1.60 -10.52 -0.06
C VAL A 140 1.46 -9.67 1.21
N MET A 141 0.27 -9.62 1.79
CA MET A 141 -0.02 -8.78 2.94
C MET A 141 0.43 -9.39 4.27
N SER A 142 0.45 -10.72 4.39
CA SER A 142 0.89 -11.41 5.61
C SER A 142 2.34 -11.87 5.55
N LEU A 143 2.88 -12.15 4.37
CA LEU A 143 4.17 -12.84 4.15
C LEU A 143 4.22 -14.20 4.86
N GLN A 144 3.08 -14.89 4.94
CA GLN A 144 2.95 -16.17 5.62
C GLN A 144 2.20 -17.16 4.72
N ALA A 145 2.83 -18.29 4.45
CA ALA A 145 2.21 -19.39 3.69
C ALA A 145 1.13 -20.14 4.51
N THR A 146 1.01 -19.86 5.81
CA THR A 146 0.04 -20.47 6.72
C THR A 146 -1.25 -19.66 6.80
N GLN A 147 -2.31 -20.28 7.35
CA GLN A 147 -3.61 -19.62 7.53
C GLN A 147 -3.63 -18.52 8.61
N GLU A 148 -2.52 -18.25 9.25
CA GLU A 148 -2.40 -17.12 10.18
C GLU A 148 -2.45 -15.81 9.40
N ARG A 149 -3.50 -15.05 9.62
CA ARG A 149 -3.79 -13.82 8.87
C ARG A 149 -3.35 -12.56 9.62
N GLN A 150 -2.14 -12.56 10.18
CA GLN A 150 -1.57 -11.34 10.72
C GLN A 150 -0.72 -10.64 9.66
N GLY A 151 -1.14 -9.44 9.27
CA GLY A 151 -0.42 -8.64 8.30
C GLY A 151 0.94 -8.15 8.80
N TRP A 152 1.88 -7.95 7.90
CA TRP A 152 3.22 -7.50 8.29
C TRP A 152 3.22 -6.06 8.83
N ALA A 153 2.33 -5.17 8.36
CA ALA A 153 2.18 -3.83 8.94
C ALA A 153 1.58 -3.88 10.35
N SER A 154 0.68 -4.85 10.62
CA SER A 154 0.18 -5.08 11.96
C SER A 154 1.28 -5.54 12.92
N ARG A 155 2.19 -6.43 12.47
CA ARG A 155 3.36 -6.84 13.29
C ARG A 155 4.29 -5.67 13.60
N ILE A 156 4.51 -4.76 12.64
CA ILE A 156 5.29 -3.55 12.87
C ILE A 156 4.60 -2.67 13.93
N ALA A 157 3.29 -2.45 13.81
CA ALA A 157 2.52 -1.64 14.76
C ALA A 157 2.53 -2.23 16.16
N ASP A 158 2.46 -3.56 16.31
CA ASP A 158 2.54 -4.23 17.61
C ASP A 158 3.93 -4.07 18.26
N ILE A 159 5.02 -4.15 17.48
CA ILE A 159 6.39 -3.95 17.96
C ILE A 159 6.62 -2.49 18.38
N MET A 160 5.99 -1.55 17.68
CA MET A 160 6.19 -0.11 17.86
C MET A 160 5.02 0.57 18.57
N MET A 161 4.19 -0.18 19.32
CA MET A 161 2.97 0.35 19.93
C MET A 161 3.22 1.55 20.88
N ASP A 162 4.39 1.62 21.52
CA ASP A 162 4.78 2.68 22.45
C ASP A 162 5.53 3.84 21.76
N ALA A 163 5.69 3.80 20.42
CA ALA A 163 6.43 4.83 19.69
C ALA A 163 5.64 6.14 19.55
N ASN A 164 4.31 6.07 19.56
CA ASN A 164 3.44 7.24 19.46
C ASN A 164 3.03 7.76 20.84
N ALA A 165 2.98 9.08 20.98
CA ALA A 165 2.54 9.71 22.26
C ALA A 165 1.04 9.50 22.50
N ASN A 166 0.23 9.31 21.44
CA ASN A 166 -1.17 9.00 21.54
C ASN A 166 -1.41 7.47 21.54
N PRO A 167 -1.71 6.85 22.69
CA PRO A 167 -1.92 5.41 22.77
C PRO A 167 -3.29 4.97 22.23
N ASN A 168 -4.21 5.91 21.99
CA ASN A 168 -5.56 5.61 21.54
C ASN A 168 -5.66 5.52 20.02
N LEU A 169 -4.88 6.34 19.29
CA LEU A 169 -4.87 6.31 17.84
C LEU A 169 -3.94 5.20 17.33
N ALA A 170 -4.46 4.35 16.46
CA ALA A 170 -3.67 3.30 15.85
C ALA A 170 -2.58 3.88 14.94
N MET A 171 -1.38 3.28 14.97
CA MET A 171 -0.34 3.55 13.97
C MET A 171 -0.82 3.20 12.57
N ASN A 172 -1.60 2.12 12.44
CA ASN A 172 -2.19 1.65 11.20
C ASN A 172 -3.50 2.39 10.88
N ILE A 173 -3.53 3.08 9.75
CA ILE A 173 -4.70 3.82 9.24
C ILE A 173 -5.01 3.33 7.82
N THR A 174 -6.26 2.95 7.57
CA THR A 174 -6.71 2.52 6.25
C THR A 174 -7.73 3.49 5.65
N LEU A 175 -7.54 3.81 4.37
CA LEU A 175 -8.47 4.61 3.56
C LEU A 175 -9.37 3.73 2.67
N SER A 176 -9.15 2.40 2.68
CA SER A 176 -9.81 1.45 1.77
C SER A 176 -10.46 0.28 2.52
N GLY A 177 -10.90 0.52 3.77
CA GLY A 177 -11.58 -0.49 4.57
C GLY A 177 -10.65 -1.57 5.14
N ALA A 178 -11.24 -2.73 5.48
CA ALA A 178 -10.50 -3.83 6.08
C ALA A 178 -9.54 -4.47 5.07
N ASN A 179 -8.30 -4.70 5.51
CA ASN A 179 -7.26 -5.35 4.72
C ASN A 179 -6.41 -6.27 5.60
N THR A 180 -5.83 -7.31 5.01
CA THR A 180 -4.97 -8.26 5.73
C THR A 180 -3.65 -7.62 6.17
N LEU A 181 -3.12 -6.65 5.42
CA LEU A 181 -1.83 -5.99 5.72
C LEU A 181 -1.78 -5.41 7.15
N GLN A 182 -2.88 -4.82 7.58
CA GLN A 182 -2.99 -4.11 8.86
C GLN A 182 -3.80 -4.89 9.92
N ALA A 183 -4.34 -6.07 9.56
CA ALA A 183 -5.18 -6.86 10.45
C ALA A 183 -4.40 -7.89 11.28
N GLY A 184 -5.04 -8.41 12.33
CA GLY A 184 -4.60 -9.58 13.10
C GLY A 184 -3.65 -9.29 14.26
N GLY A 185 -3.27 -8.03 14.50
CA GLY A 185 -2.45 -7.63 15.64
C GLY A 185 -3.26 -7.25 16.89
N MET A 186 -2.52 -6.84 17.92
CA MET A 186 -3.11 -6.33 19.17
C MET A 186 -3.75 -4.95 18.96
N THR A 187 -3.21 -4.17 18.01
CA THR A 187 -3.68 -2.82 17.68
C THR A 187 -4.51 -2.86 16.40
N PRO A 188 -5.85 -2.85 16.47
CA PRO A 188 -6.68 -2.82 15.26
C PRO A 188 -6.46 -1.51 14.50
N PRO A 189 -6.45 -1.55 13.13
CA PRO A 189 -6.32 -0.34 12.34
C PRO A 189 -7.51 0.59 12.54
N TYR A 190 -7.29 1.90 12.32
CA TYR A 190 -8.38 2.87 12.23
C TYR A 190 -8.77 3.04 10.75
N ALA A 191 -10.06 2.90 10.44
CA ALA A 191 -10.58 3.03 9.09
C ALA A 191 -11.34 4.35 8.93
N LEU A 192 -11.00 5.12 7.90
CA LEU A 192 -11.71 6.32 7.49
C LEU A 192 -11.83 6.37 5.97
N GLY A 193 -12.74 7.19 5.46
CA GLY A 193 -12.88 7.42 4.02
C GLY A 193 -12.06 8.61 3.53
N ALA A 194 -11.97 8.78 2.21
CA ALA A 194 -11.35 9.95 1.59
C ALA A 194 -12.00 11.28 2.02
N GLY A 195 -13.30 11.27 2.35
CA GLY A 195 -14.02 12.42 2.90
C GLY A 195 -13.72 12.72 4.38
N GLY A 196 -12.87 11.93 5.04
CA GLY A 196 -12.53 12.06 6.46
C GLY A 196 -13.29 11.07 7.34
N VAL A 197 -13.54 11.47 8.58
CA VAL A 197 -14.17 10.61 9.58
C VAL A 197 -15.63 10.34 9.22
N ASN A 198 -15.97 9.07 9.06
CA ASN A 198 -17.34 8.64 8.87
C ASN A 198 -18.13 8.83 10.17
N GLU A 199 -19.06 9.77 10.17
CA GLU A 199 -19.97 9.95 11.29
C GLU A 199 -21.11 8.92 11.23
N TYR A 200 -21.44 8.40 12.40
CA TYR A 200 -22.78 7.84 12.57
C TYR A 200 -23.78 9.00 12.48
N TRP A 201 -24.38 9.25 11.30
CA TRP A 201 -25.33 10.34 11.08
C TRP A 201 -26.42 10.39 12.16
N SER A 202 -26.73 9.22 12.75
CA SER A 202 -27.67 9.07 13.82
C SER A 202 -27.15 9.49 15.20
N LEU A 203 -25.84 9.62 15.41
CA LEU A 203 -25.27 9.98 16.71
C LEU A 203 -24.79 11.43 16.76
N GLN A 204 -24.36 12.02 15.67
CA GLN A 204 -23.92 13.42 15.55
C GLN A 204 -23.37 14.02 16.86
N PRO A 205 -22.19 13.58 17.33
CA PRO A 205 -21.59 14.13 18.54
C PRO A 205 -21.40 15.64 18.41
N GLY A 206 -21.87 16.40 19.41
CA GLY A 206 -21.79 17.86 19.39
C GLY A 206 -23.02 18.58 18.80
N ASN A 207 -23.99 17.89 18.18
CA ASN A 207 -25.24 18.50 17.77
C ASN A 207 -26.08 18.81 19.04
N PRO A 208 -26.44 20.09 19.28
CA PRO A 208 -27.12 20.51 20.51
C PRO A 208 -28.64 20.21 20.53
N ASP A 209 -29.20 19.67 19.43
CA ASP A 209 -30.63 19.37 19.43
C ASP A 209 -30.99 18.27 20.46
N ALA A 210 -32.15 18.41 21.10
CA ALA A 210 -32.55 17.50 22.18
C ALA A 210 -32.68 16.03 21.74
N TRP A 211 -33.01 15.80 20.47
CA TRP A 211 -33.12 14.45 19.92
C TRP A 211 -31.75 13.79 19.81
N SER A 212 -30.77 14.48 19.24
CA SER A 212 -29.37 13.99 19.12
C SER A 212 -28.73 13.79 20.49
N VAL A 213 -28.88 14.73 21.41
CA VAL A 213 -28.38 14.63 22.80
C VAL A 213 -28.97 13.42 23.53
N ASN A 214 -30.28 13.19 23.47
CA ASN A 214 -30.89 12.05 24.13
C ASN A 214 -30.49 10.71 23.53
N ARG A 215 -30.35 10.65 22.21
CA ARG A 215 -29.90 9.45 21.50
C ARG A 215 -28.45 9.11 21.83
N ASN A 216 -27.55 10.10 21.83
CA ASN A 216 -26.15 9.90 22.22
C ASN A 216 -26.06 9.42 23.65
N ARG A 217 -26.81 10.03 24.60
CA ARG A 217 -26.83 9.57 25.99
C ARG A 217 -27.35 8.14 26.13
N ALA A 218 -28.37 7.75 25.38
CA ALA A 218 -28.89 6.40 25.39
C ALA A 218 -27.88 5.39 24.84
N TYR A 219 -27.20 5.77 23.75
CA TYR A 219 -26.16 4.92 23.16
C TYR A 219 -24.94 4.78 24.08
N ASP A 220 -24.47 5.86 24.70
CA ASP A 220 -23.39 5.84 25.68
C ASP A 220 -23.75 4.94 26.87
N ALA A 221 -24.99 5.05 27.38
CA ALA A 221 -25.47 4.18 28.45
C ALA A 221 -25.51 2.70 28.04
N LEU A 222 -25.85 2.41 26.79
CA LEU A 222 -25.85 1.05 26.24
C LEU A 222 -24.43 0.48 26.15
N LEU A 223 -23.48 1.26 25.61
CA LEU A 223 -22.07 0.83 25.51
C LEU A 223 -21.39 0.67 26.89
N ALA A 224 -21.83 1.42 27.89
CA ALA A 224 -21.29 1.34 29.25
C ALA A 224 -21.86 0.15 30.06
N GLN A 225 -22.88 -0.56 29.55
CA GLN A 225 -23.42 -1.71 30.27
C GLN A 225 -22.42 -2.85 30.34
N PRO A 226 -22.24 -3.49 31.52
CA PRO A 226 -21.42 -4.66 31.64
C PRO A 226 -21.94 -5.79 30.74
N GLN A 227 -21.07 -6.32 29.90
CA GLN A 227 -21.37 -7.42 29.00
C GLN A 227 -20.78 -8.73 29.57
N THR A 228 -21.56 -9.81 29.53
CA THR A 228 -21.09 -11.13 29.96
C THR A 228 -20.46 -11.94 28.81
N HIS A 229 -20.74 -11.57 27.58
CA HIS A 229 -20.23 -12.25 26.41
C HIS A 229 -19.01 -11.51 25.86
N LEU A 230 -17.91 -12.23 25.58
CA LEU A 230 -16.64 -11.68 25.14
C LEU A 230 -16.81 -10.78 23.87
N PHE A 231 -17.51 -11.28 22.85
CA PHE A 231 -17.73 -10.50 21.63
C PHE A 231 -18.56 -9.23 21.86
N ALA A 232 -19.53 -9.26 22.76
CA ALA A 232 -20.31 -8.07 23.09
C ALA A 232 -19.44 -7.03 23.82
N THR A 233 -18.54 -7.48 24.72
CA THR A 233 -17.57 -6.63 25.40
C THR A 233 -16.63 -5.96 24.40
N GLU A 234 -16.04 -6.73 23.49
CA GLU A 234 -15.11 -6.19 22.50
C GLU A 234 -15.81 -5.30 21.47
N PHE A 235 -17.04 -5.64 21.09
CA PHE A 235 -17.87 -4.76 20.24
C PHE A 235 -18.11 -3.40 20.91
N ALA A 236 -18.53 -3.38 22.17
CA ALA A 236 -18.78 -2.13 22.91
C ALA A 236 -17.50 -1.27 23.04
N LYS A 237 -16.35 -1.89 23.31
CA LYS A 237 -15.05 -1.21 23.37
C LYS A 237 -14.67 -0.63 22.00
N THR A 238 -14.79 -1.41 20.94
CA THR A 238 -14.47 -0.98 19.57
C THR A 238 -15.36 0.19 19.12
N GLN A 239 -16.66 0.12 19.41
CA GLN A 239 -17.60 1.22 19.11
C GLN A 239 -17.23 2.49 19.88
N ARG A 240 -16.96 2.38 21.20
CA ARG A 240 -16.55 3.52 22.01
C ARG A 240 -15.27 4.17 21.47
N ARG A 241 -14.25 3.37 21.24
CA ARG A 241 -12.98 3.82 20.66
C ARG A 241 -13.18 4.50 19.31
N SER A 242 -14.00 3.93 18.42
CA SER A 242 -14.27 4.50 17.09
C SER A 242 -14.91 5.90 17.19
N ILE A 243 -15.87 6.09 18.13
CA ILE A 243 -16.52 7.37 18.35
C ILE A 243 -15.54 8.41 18.91
N ASP A 244 -14.79 8.05 19.94
CA ASP A 244 -13.85 8.96 20.61
C ASP A 244 -12.74 9.41 19.67
N LEU A 245 -12.13 8.46 18.92
CA LEU A 245 -11.13 8.76 17.91
C LEU A 245 -11.70 9.56 16.74
N GLY A 246 -12.93 9.32 16.36
CA GLY A 246 -13.61 10.11 15.31
C GLY A 246 -13.72 11.58 15.67
N VAL A 247 -14.06 11.89 16.93
CA VAL A 247 -14.12 13.28 17.43
C VAL A 247 -12.72 13.92 17.42
N GLU A 248 -11.71 13.20 17.93
CA GLU A 248 -10.33 13.66 18.00
C GLU A 248 -9.76 13.95 16.60
N LEU A 249 -9.87 12.98 15.67
CA LEU A 249 -9.39 13.12 14.28
C LEU A 249 -10.08 14.28 13.55
N ARG A 250 -11.39 14.43 13.71
CA ARG A 250 -12.10 15.56 13.09
C ARG A 250 -11.58 16.87 13.61
N SER A 251 -11.48 17.03 14.93
CA SER A 251 -10.95 18.24 15.55
C SER A 251 -9.54 18.56 15.08
N ALA A 252 -8.69 17.55 14.98
CA ALA A 252 -7.32 17.72 14.47
C ALA A 252 -7.30 18.18 13.01
N LEU A 253 -8.12 17.55 12.15
CA LEU A 253 -8.21 17.90 10.72
C LEU A 253 -8.83 19.28 10.47
N GLU A 254 -9.77 19.73 11.31
CA GLU A 254 -10.39 21.07 11.23
C GLU A 254 -9.43 22.17 11.71
N ASN A 255 -8.60 21.90 12.69
CA ASN A 255 -7.68 22.86 13.29
C ASN A 255 -6.29 22.85 12.64
N THR A 256 -6.01 21.94 11.72
CA THR A 256 -4.74 21.88 10.98
C THR A 256 -4.95 22.35 9.55
N PRO A 257 -4.17 23.34 9.06
CA PRO A 257 -4.22 23.73 7.66
C PRO A 257 -3.97 22.56 6.72
N ALA A 258 -4.85 22.37 5.73
CA ALA A 258 -4.66 21.37 4.70
C ALA A 258 -3.49 21.76 3.77
N PRO A 259 -2.74 20.80 3.22
CA PRO A 259 -1.78 21.07 2.14
C PRO A 259 -2.46 21.81 0.98
N GLN A 260 -1.73 22.73 0.35
CA GLN A 260 -2.20 23.48 -0.80
C GLN A 260 -1.93 22.78 -2.12
N THR A 261 -1.12 21.72 -2.09
CA THR A 261 -0.82 20.88 -3.25
C THR A 261 -2.12 20.41 -3.91
N TYR A 262 -2.17 20.57 -5.23
CA TYR A 262 -3.35 20.17 -6.01
C TYR A 262 -3.43 18.64 -6.17
N PHE A 263 -4.59 18.09 -5.89
CA PHE A 263 -4.97 16.72 -6.21
C PHE A 263 -6.10 16.73 -7.24
N GLU A 264 -6.00 15.85 -8.23
CA GLU A 264 -7.01 15.76 -9.30
C GLU A 264 -8.36 15.33 -8.72
N SER A 265 -9.40 16.13 -8.97
CA SER A 265 -10.74 15.85 -8.50
C SER A 265 -11.40 14.69 -9.27
N GLY A 266 -12.11 13.81 -8.56
CA GLY A 266 -12.82 12.68 -9.17
C GLY A 266 -11.96 11.43 -9.33
N SER A 267 -10.69 11.47 -8.92
CA SER A 267 -9.85 10.28 -8.75
C SER A 267 -9.93 9.78 -7.31
N GLN A 268 -10.41 8.55 -7.13
CA GLN A 268 -10.48 7.93 -5.82
C GLN A 268 -9.09 7.83 -5.15
N LEU A 269 -8.07 7.51 -5.93
CA LEU A 269 -6.70 7.42 -5.43
C LEU A 269 -6.19 8.77 -4.95
N ALA A 270 -6.42 9.84 -5.74
CA ALA A 270 -6.02 11.19 -5.39
C ALA A 270 -6.74 11.68 -4.12
N ASP A 271 -8.05 11.44 -4.01
CA ASP A 271 -8.84 11.80 -2.82
C ASP A 271 -8.34 11.09 -1.56
N CYS A 272 -8.01 9.79 -1.65
CA CYS A 272 -7.44 9.02 -0.54
C CYS A 272 -6.05 9.55 -0.15
N LEU A 273 -5.16 9.79 -1.12
CA LEU A 273 -3.81 10.29 -0.84
C LEU A 273 -3.82 11.74 -0.31
N ASN A 274 -4.75 12.57 -0.76
CA ASN A 274 -5.00 13.88 -0.16
C ASN A 274 -5.37 13.76 1.33
N MET A 275 -6.26 12.82 1.69
CA MET A 275 -6.61 12.58 3.09
C MET A 275 -5.40 12.07 3.89
N VAL A 276 -4.55 11.21 3.33
CA VAL A 276 -3.28 10.79 3.96
C VAL A 276 -2.40 12.01 4.21
N ALA A 277 -2.23 12.91 3.23
CA ALA A 277 -1.45 14.14 3.38
C ALA A 277 -1.99 15.05 4.51
N ARG A 278 -3.32 15.17 4.63
CA ARG A 278 -3.97 15.92 5.73
C ARG A 278 -3.72 15.28 7.10
N LEU A 279 -3.75 13.95 7.20
CA LEU A 279 -3.43 13.24 8.44
C LEU A 279 -1.95 13.40 8.83
N ILE A 280 -1.06 13.40 7.85
CA ILE A 280 0.37 13.69 8.05
C ILE A 280 0.57 15.14 8.50
N ALA A 281 -0.17 16.10 7.91
CA ALA A 281 -0.14 17.49 8.38
C ALA A 281 -0.54 17.61 9.85
N ALA A 282 -1.57 16.86 10.28
CA ALA A 282 -2.08 16.86 11.65
C ALA A 282 -1.28 15.97 12.64
N ARG A 283 -0.17 15.35 12.23
CA ARG A 283 0.60 14.37 13.02
C ARG A 283 0.96 14.84 14.43
N GLU A 284 1.38 16.09 14.55
CA GLU A 284 1.78 16.69 15.84
C GLU A 284 0.58 16.87 16.77
N THR A 285 -0.53 17.41 16.24
CA THR A 285 -1.79 17.56 16.98
C THR A 285 -2.34 16.19 17.44
N LEU A 286 -2.13 15.16 16.61
CA LEU A 286 -2.56 13.78 16.90
C LEU A 286 -1.57 13.01 17.77
N GLY A 287 -0.40 13.58 18.08
CA GLY A 287 0.64 12.89 18.87
C GLY A 287 1.26 11.69 18.15
N MET A 288 1.35 11.74 16.81
CA MET A 288 1.84 10.64 15.98
C MET A 288 3.25 10.90 15.48
N SER A 289 4.20 10.08 15.89
CA SER A 289 5.58 10.04 15.35
C SER A 289 5.76 8.95 14.29
N HIS A 290 4.93 7.89 14.31
CA HIS A 290 4.99 6.79 13.37
C HIS A 290 3.59 6.45 12.86
N GLN A 291 3.44 6.35 11.53
CA GLN A 291 2.15 6.03 10.88
C GLN A 291 2.34 5.07 9.71
N ILE A 292 1.40 4.15 9.52
CA ILE A 292 1.34 3.25 8.37
C ILE A 292 -0.02 3.41 7.72
N PHE A 293 -0.03 3.89 6.49
CA PHE A 293 -1.24 4.12 5.72
C PHE A 293 -1.43 3.02 4.67
N TYR A 294 -2.68 2.63 4.48
CA TYR A 294 -3.08 1.72 3.42
C TYR A 294 -4.13 2.38 2.53
N VAL A 295 -3.83 2.42 1.23
CA VAL A 295 -4.71 2.92 0.17
C VAL A 295 -4.80 1.86 -0.91
N GLY A 296 -5.96 1.25 -1.10
CA GLY A 296 -6.21 0.27 -2.16
C GLY A 296 -7.04 0.87 -3.27
N ILE A 297 -6.66 0.62 -4.50
CA ILE A 297 -7.39 1.02 -5.72
C ILE A 297 -7.58 -0.20 -6.62
N GLY A 298 -8.78 -0.35 -7.19
CA GLY A 298 -9.13 -1.47 -8.08
C GLY A 298 -8.84 -1.22 -9.55
N ASP A 299 -9.48 -2.03 -10.37
CA ASP A 299 -9.52 -1.96 -11.83
C ASP A 299 -8.27 -2.44 -12.60
N TYR A 300 -7.23 -2.92 -11.90
CA TYR A 300 -6.03 -3.48 -12.54
C TYR A 300 -6.23 -4.91 -13.07
N ASP A 301 -7.38 -5.53 -12.81
CA ASP A 301 -7.74 -6.84 -13.37
C ASP A 301 -8.22 -6.69 -14.84
N THR A 302 -7.26 -6.49 -15.72
CA THR A 302 -7.48 -6.10 -17.11
C THR A 302 -7.60 -7.31 -18.06
N HIS A 303 -8.56 -8.21 -17.81
CA HIS A 303 -8.86 -9.32 -18.70
C HIS A 303 -9.44 -8.88 -20.05
N GLY A 304 -10.06 -7.70 -20.12
CA GLY A 304 -10.65 -7.16 -21.34
C GLY A 304 -10.46 -5.66 -21.45
N ASN A 305 -10.48 -5.15 -22.69
CA ASN A 305 -10.26 -3.74 -23.02
C ASN A 305 -9.01 -3.13 -22.34
N GLN A 306 -7.96 -3.93 -22.19
CA GLN A 306 -6.75 -3.46 -21.49
C GLN A 306 -6.11 -2.28 -22.21
N ALA A 307 -6.04 -2.30 -23.55
CA ALA A 307 -5.45 -1.21 -24.32
C ALA A 307 -6.16 0.15 -24.08
N GLY A 308 -7.47 0.13 -23.80
CA GLY A 308 -8.23 1.35 -23.47
C GLY A 308 -8.17 1.74 -22.01
N ARG A 309 -8.14 0.78 -21.10
CA ARG A 309 -8.21 1.00 -19.65
C ARG A 309 -6.86 1.33 -19.03
N TYR A 310 -5.82 0.61 -19.43
CA TYR A 310 -4.51 0.69 -18.80
C TYR A 310 -3.87 2.09 -18.84
N PRO A 311 -3.92 2.84 -19.96
CA PRO A 311 -3.43 4.23 -19.98
C PRO A 311 -4.16 5.15 -18.98
N VAL A 312 -5.46 4.93 -18.75
CA VAL A 312 -6.25 5.70 -17.78
C VAL A 312 -5.77 5.41 -16.34
N LEU A 313 -5.55 4.13 -16.02
CA LEU A 313 -5.01 3.71 -14.72
C LEU A 313 -3.60 4.27 -14.47
N MET A 314 -2.74 4.26 -15.49
CA MET A 314 -1.39 4.83 -15.39
C MET A 314 -1.43 6.35 -15.19
N ARG A 315 -2.33 7.05 -15.86
CA ARG A 315 -2.52 8.50 -15.67
C ARG A 315 -2.99 8.82 -14.26
N GLU A 316 -4.01 8.11 -13.76
CA GLU A 316 -4.48 8.28 -12.39
C GLU A 316 -3.36 8.02 -11.37
N LEU A 317 -2.63 6.93 -11.52
CA LEU A 317 -1.49 6.58 -10.67
C LEU A 317 -0.42 7.68 -10.70
N ASN A 318 -0.08 8.17 -11.91
CA ASN A 318 0.89 9.24 -12.11
C ASN A 318 0.52 10.51 -11.36
N HIS A 319 -0.70 11.01 -11.56
CA HIS A 319 -1.16 12.25 -10.95
C HIS A 319 -1.23 12.12 -9.43
N ALA A 320 -1.84 11.05 -8.93
CA ALA A 320 -2.06 10.86 -7.51
C ALA A 320 -0.75 10.71 -6.72
N LEU A 321 0.19 9.89 -7.22
CA LEU A 321 1.50 9.69 -6.55
C LEU A 321 2.41 10.91 -6.65
N SER A 322 2.41 11.62 -7.79
CA SER A 322 3.19 12.85 -7.96
C SER A 322 2.68 13.95 -7.02
N SER A 323 1.36 14.19 -7.00
CA SER A 323 0.75 15.16 -6.09
C SER A 323 1.01 14.80 -4.63
N PHE A 324 0.93 13.51 -4.27
CA PHE A 324 1.20 13.10 -2.90
C PHE A 324 2.67 13.35 -2.49
N TYR A 325 3.62 13.05 -3.37
CA TYR A 325 5.02 13.40 -3.12
C TYR A 325 5.20 14.91 -2.93
N GLU A 326 4.63 15.74 -3.80
CA GLU A 326 4.67 17.20 -3.68
C GLU A 326 4.07 17.69 -2.34
N ALA A 327 2.96 17.09 -1.90
CA ALA A 327 2.38 17.39 -0.60
C ALA A 327 3.34 17.05 0.56
N THR A 328 4.09 15.94 0.48
CA THR A 328 5.10 15.61 1.49
C THR A 328 6.28 16.61 1.50
N VAL A 329 6.64 17.15 0.34
CA VAL A 329 7.63 18.25 0.23
C VAL A 329 7.08 19.53 0.87
N GLU A 330 5.85 19.93 0.54
CA GLU A 330 5.17 21.08 1.15
C GLU A 330 5.14 20.97 2.68
N LEU A 331 4.88 19.79 3.21
CA LEU A 331 4.82 19.50 4.65
C LEU A 331 6.21 19.36 5.31
N GLY A 332 7.30 19.43 4.55
CA GLY A 332 8.69 19.29 5.05
C GLY A 332 9.01 17.90 5.60
N VAL A 333 8.39 16.84 5.05
CA VAL A 333 8.56 15.46 5.52
C VAL A 333 8.86 14.47 4.39
N SER A 334 9.25 14.94 3.21
CA SER A 334 9.52 14.07 2.05
C SER A 334 10.64 13.05 2.27
N ASP A 335 11.57 13.33 3.18
CA ASP A 335 12.65 12.43 3.64
C ASP A 335 12.19 11.43 4.72
N LYS A 336 10.99 11.62 5.25
CA LYS A 336 10.40 10.86 6.37
C LYS A 336 9.21 10.00 5.96
N VAL A 337 8.69 10.21 4.77
CA VAL A 337 7.58 9.46 4.19
C VAL A 337 8.08 8.59 3.06
N THR A 338 7.84 7.29 3.17
CA THR A 338 8.11 6.33 2.09
C THR A 338 6.80 5.79 1.54
N THR A 339 6.53 6.07 0.27
CA THR A 339 5.38 5.53 -0.46
C THR A 339 5.83 4.39 -1.33
N PHE A 340 5.10 3.28 -1.34
CA PHE A 340 5.38 2.17 -2.23
C PHE A 340 4.10 1.60 -2.83
N THR A 341 4.21 1.08 -4.06
CA THR A 341 3.13 0.32 -4.69
C THR A 341 3.26 -1.16 -4.34
N ALA A 342 2.15 -1.87 -4.36
CA ALA A 342 2.09 -3.33 -4.26
C ALA A 342 0.90 -3.83 -5.08
N SER A 343 0.96 -5.09 -5.51
CA SER A 343 -0.14 -5.79 -6.15
C SER A 343 -0.07 -7.25 -5.73
N GLU A 344 -1.19 -7.97 -5.76
CA GLU A 344 -1.22 -9.38 -5.37
C GLU A 344 -0.39 -10.27 -6.29
N PHE A 345 -0.34 -9.93 -7.57
CA PHE A 345 0.45 -10.58 -8.62
C PHE A 345 0.62 -9.64 -9.82
N GLY A 346 1.21 -10.10 -10.90
CA GLY A 346 1.28 -9.41 -12.19
C GLY A 346 0.29 -9.96 -13.20
N ARG A 347 0.58 -9.73 -14.49
CA ARG A 347 -0.22 -10.24 -15.61
C ARG A 347 0.64 -11.13 -16.49
N THR A 348 -0.01 -12.04 -17.24
CA THR A 348 0.69 -12.89 -18.22
C THR A 348 1.43 -12.05 -19.25
N LEU A 349 2.55 -12.56 -19.75
CA LEU A 349 3.28 -11.96 -20.88
C LEU A 349 2.42 -11.95 -22.15
N THR A 350 1.67 -13.01 -22.39
CA THR A 350 0.81 -13.15 -23.58
C THR A 350 -0.56 -12.50 -23.37
N SER A 351 -1.10 -11.92 -24.44
CA SER A 351 -2.47 -11.44 -24.48
C SER A 351 -3.46 -12.61 -24.66
N ASN A 352 -4.59 -12.54 -23.97
CA ASN A 352 -5.76 -13.41 -24.19
C ASN A 352 -6.64 -12.96 -25.39
N GLY A 353 -6.25 -11.90 -26.09
CA GLY A 353 -6.94 -11.32 -27.25
C GLY A 353 -7.46 -9.91 -27.01
N ASP A 354 -7.88 -9.53 -25.82
CA ASP A 354 -8.41 -8.22 -25.46
C ASP A 354 -7.77 -7.63 -24.18
N GLY A 355 -7.07 -8.47 -23.43
CA GLY A 355 -6.33 -8.14 -22.24
C GLY A 355 -5.30 -9.19 -21.91
N THR A 356 -5.06 -9.42 -20.61
CA THR A 356 -4.13 -10.41 -20.09
C THR A 356 -4.77 -11.17 -18.94
N ASP A 357 -4.26 -12.39 -18.69
CA ASP A 357 -4.66 -13.21 -17.55
C ASP A 357 -3.71 -13.01 -16.36
N HIS A 358 -3.96 -13.70 -15.25
CA HIS A 358 -3.14 -13.59 -14.04
C HIS A 358 -1.76 -14.18 -14.30
N GLY A 359 -0.71 -13.40 -13.99
CA GLY A 359 0.69 -13.82 -13.99
C GLY A 359 1.27 -13.78 -12.59
N TRP A 360 2.54 -14.18 -12.45
CA TRP A 360 3.14 -14.29 -11.13
C TRP A 360 3.62 -12.94 -10.58
N GLY A 361 4.52 -12.28 -11.26
CA GLY A 361 5.28 -11.15 -10.74
C GLY A 361 4.91 -9.82 -11.37
N SER A 362 5.31 -8.76 -10.71
CA SER A 362 5.07 -7.38 -11.12
C SER A 362 6.31 -6.53 -10.85
N HIS A 363 6.29 -5.28 -11.29
CA HIS A 363 7.28 -4.27 -10.91
C HIS A 363 6.63 -3.30 -9.95
N GLN A 364 7.37 -2.85 -8.95
CA GLN A 364 6.85 -1.95 -7.92
C GLN A 364 7.66 -0.65 -7.89
N MET A 365 7.04 0.40 -7.37
CA MET A 365 7.63 1.72 -7.19
C MET A 365 7.86 2.00 -5.72
N VAL A 366 8.95 2.71 -5.39
CA VAL A 366 9.21 3.25 -4.05
C VAL A 366 9.60 4.72 -4.19
N ILE A 367 8.89 5.60 -3.49
CA ILE A 367 8.95 7.06 -3.64
C ILE A 367 9.23 7.72 -2.29
N GLY A 368 10.09 8.74 -2.29
CA GLY A 368 10.43 9.57 -1.13
C GLY A 368 11.88 10.06 -1.21
N ASP A 369 12.22 11.08 -0.44
CA ASP A 369 13.61 11.59 -0.41
C ASP A 369 14.58 10.68 0.35
N GLY A 370 14.04 9.80 1.21
CA GLY A 370 14.82 8.79 1.92
C GLY A 370 15.14 7.54 1.10
N VAL A 371 14.67 7.42 -0.15
CA VAL A 371 14.92 6.26 -1.00
C VAL A 371 16.20 6.42 -1.82
N MET A 372 16.77 5.30 -2.26
CA MET A 372 17.90 5.29 -3.21
C MET A 372 17.35 5.46 -4.63
N GLY A 373 16.82 6.65 -4.95
CA GLY A 373 16.12 6.94 -6.20
C GLY A 373 16.99 6.93 -7.45
N GLY A 374 16.34 7.05 -8.62
CA GLY A 374 17.00 6.98 -9.93
C GLY A 374 17.59 5.61 -10.25
N ARG A 375 17.03 4.53 -9.66
CA ARG A 375 17.57 3.17 -9.80
C ARG A 375 16.44 2.18 -10.12
N ILE A 376 16.83 1.11 -10.81
CA ILE A 376 16.00 -0.07 -11.02
C ILE A 376 16.69 -1.24 -10.31
N PHE A 377 16.04 -1.79 -9.29
CA PHE A 377 16.52 -2.92 -8.50
C PHE A 377 15.87 -4.22 -8.95
N GLY A 378 16.48 -5.35 -8.58
CA GLY A 378 16.03 -6.68 -8.93
C GLY A 378 16.56 -7.14 -10.28
N THR A 379 16.22 -8.36 -10.66
CA THR A 379 16.53 -8.94 -11.96
C THR A 379 15.32 -8.80 -12.86
N MET A 380 15.47 -8.08 -13.97
CA MET A 380 14.37 -7.91 -14.93
C MET A 380 14.15 -9.22 -15.69
N PRO A 381 12.88 -9.65 -15.87
CA PRO A 381 12.58 -10.90 -16.56
C PRO A 381 12.84 -10.81 -18.06
N GLU A 382 13.13 -11.94 -18.66
CA GLU A 382 13.13 -12.08 -20.12
C GLU A 382 11.69 -12.17 -20.64
N LEU A 383 11.26 -11.20 -21.46
CA LEU A 383 9.88 -11.09 -21.93
C LEU A 383 9.61 -11.97 -23.18
N ALA A 384 10.28 -13.10 -23.29
CA ALA A 384 10.13 -14.05 -24.40
C ALA A 384 9.19 -15.20 -24.00
N ILE A 385 8.26 -15.54 -24.88
CA ILE A 385 7.40 -16.73 -24.69
C ILE A 385 8.26 -17.98 -24.65
N GLY A 386 8.05 -18.82 -23.63
CA GLY A 386 8.80 -20.06 -23.43
C GLY A 386 10.19 -19.85 -22.81
N SER A 387 10.51 -18.63 -22.32
CA SER A 387 11.68 -18.39 -21.50
C SER A 387 11.51 -19.00 -20.09
N ASN A 388 12.54 -18.92 -19.26
CA ASN A 388 12.43 -19.35 -17.86
C ASN A 388 11.56 -18.40 -17.00
N ASP A 389 11.26 -17.22 -17.50
CA ASP A 389 10.53 -16.16 -16.82
C ASP A 389 9.08 -16.02 -17.34
N ASP A 390 8.66 -16.86 -18.32
CA ASP A 390 7.32 -16.84 -18.93
C ASP A 390 6.24 -17.44 -18.01
#